data_a63747372f1eccbeb56f3a6822c77feb
#
_entry.id   a63747372f1eccbeb56f3a6822c77feb
#
_cell.length_a   1.000
_cell.length_b   1.000
_cell.length_c   1.000
_cell.angle_alpha   90.00
_cell.angle_beta   90.00
_cell.angle_gamma   90.00
#
_symmetry.space_group_name_H-M   'P 1'
#
loop_
_entity.id
_entity.type
_entity.pdbx_description
1 polymer ?
#
loop_
_entity_poly.entity_id
_entity_poly.type
_entity_poly.pdbx_seq_one_letter_code
_entity_poly.pdbx_strand_id
1 'polypeptide(L)'
;MTRADTIGTPHTRARRRHYHDEMNATPATFVQHHDANEAGRDFVVGDLHGCVDALRYLLRQIAFDPTCDRLFSVGDLVDRGEHSEQALALLAKPWFYAVLGNHEDALCAVADGRLRRQWWYGIGGAWAADVPDERLRYYAEHLRTLPLVRVIGSGKTRFNVLHAEFFGSDADLDAGNYSAETRQQLLWGRELALGHGDPLRQRGLSLTYCGHTPVRDITQIGSQVFIDTGAFGPDGTLTIVQPQALRRWSISVEAARAEGAAELALP
;
A
#
# COMPACT_ATOMS: atom_id res chain seq x y z
N MET A 1 -28.11 -24.17 -21.43
CA MET A 1 -26.91 -24.17 -20.56
C MET A 1 -25.70 -23.93 -21.44
N THR A 2 -25.31 -22.68 -21.60
CA THR A 2 -24.16 -22.27 -22.43
C THR A 2 -23.17 -21.58 -21.52
N ARG A 3 -21.98 -22.16 -21.38
CA ARG A 3 -20.82 -21.59 -20.66
C ARG A 3 -20.37 -20.34 -21.40
N ALA A 4 -20.27 -19.23 -20.70
CA ALA A 4 -19.59 -18.04 -21.19
C ALA A 4 -18.11 -18.15 -20.82
N ASP A 5 -17.28 -18.54 -21.80
CA ASP A 5 -15.83 -18.43 -21.73
C ASP A 5 -15.45 -16.97 -21.98
N THR A 6 -15.14 -16.24 -20.92
CA THR A 6 -14.48 -14.94 -21.01
C THR A 6 -12.97 -15.13 -21.13
N ILE A 7 -12.52 -15.49 -22.32
CA ILE A 7 -11.10 -15.47 -22.72
C ILE A 7 -10.72 -13.99 -22.86
N GLY A 8 -9.92 -13.46 -21.92
CA GLY A 8 -9.34 -12.14 -22.05
C GLY A 8 -8.54 -12.02 -23.35
N THR A 9 -8.88 -11.04 -24.17
CA THR A 9 -8.29 -10.82 -25.49
C THR A 9 -6.76 -10.63 -25.40
N PRO A 10 -5.97 -11.11 -26.39
CA PRO A 10 -4.50 -10.98 -26.41
C PRO A 10 -3.99 -9.53 -26.26
N HIS A 11 -4.81 -8.55 -26.65
CA HIS A 11 -4.49 -7.13 -26.52
C HIS A 11 -4.38 -6.63 -25.06
N THR A 12 -5.10 -7.23 -24.13
CA THR A 12 -5.03 -6.83 -22.70
C THR A 12 -3.77 -7.38 -22.03
N ARG A 13 -3.30 -8.58 -22.40
CA ARG A 13 -2.05 -9.16 -21.89
C ARG A 13 -0.81 -8.46 -22.44
N ALA A 14 -0.78 -8.11 -23.73
CA ALA A 14 0.32 -7.39 -24.34
C ALA A 14 0.44 -5.96 -23.81
N ARG A 15 -0.70 -5.25 -23.61
CA ARG A 15 -0.70 -3.90 -23.00
C ARG A 15 -0.24 -3.92 -21.54
N ARG A 16 -0.62 -4.96 -20.76
CA ARG A 16 -0.11 -5.09 -19.37
C ARG A 16 1.39 -5.35 -19.35
N ARG A 17 1.95 -6.22 -20.21
CA ARG A 17 3.40 -6.46 -20.27
C ARG A 17 4.18 -5.19 -20.60
N HIS A 18 3.77 -4.44 -21.60
CA HIS A 18 4.46 -3.20 -22.02
C HIS A 18 4.45 -2.13 -20.91
N TYR A 19 3.36 -2.03 -20.16
CA TYR A 19 3.22 -1.13 -19.03
C TYR A 19 4.19 -1.46 -17.88
N HIS A 20 4.37 -2.74 -17.59
CA HIS A 20 5.22 -3.20 -16.51
C HIS A 20 6.73 -3.01 -16.79
N ASP A 21 7.13 -3.06 -18.05
CA ASP A 21 8.54 -2.85 -18.44
C ASP A 21 8.95 -1.36 -18.32
N GLU A 22 7.99 -0.42 -18.37
CA GLU A 22 8.24 1.03 -18.29
C GLU A 22 8.19 1.58 -16.86
N MET A 23 7.68 0.83 -15.87
CA MET A 23 7.39 1.28 -14.50
C MET A 23 8.54 1.04 -13.50
N ASN A 24 9.76 0.84 -13.93
CA ASN A 24 10.89 0.60 -13.02
C ASN A 24 11.52 1.90 -12.47
N ALA A 25 10.81 2.63 -11.60
CA ALA A 25 11.49 3.50 -10.65
C ALA A 25 12.27 2.60 -9.67
N THR A 26 13.60 2.70 -9.66
CA THR A 26 14.42 1.95 -8.70
C THR A 26 14.44 2.74 -7.40
N PRO A 27 13.80 2.31 -6.30
CA PRO A 27 13.92 2.97 -5.02
C PRO A 27 15.39 2.96 -4.57
N ALA A 28 15.78 3.98 -3.83
CA ALA A 28 17.15 4.09 -3.29
C ALA A 28 17.51 2.93 -2.36
N THR A 29 16.50 2.33 -1.72
CA THR A 29 16.61 1.18 -0.82
C THR A 29 15.38 0.30 -0.97
N PHE A 30 15.54 -0.99 -1.25
CA PHE A 30 14.41 -1.90 -1.40
C PHE A 30 13.82 -2.34 -0.06
N VAL A 31 14.66 -2.51 0.95
CA VAL A 31 14.27 -2.99 2.28
C VAL A 31 14.73 -2.00 3.34
N GLN A 32 13.85 -1.65 4.27
CA GLN A 32 14.19 -0.85 5.43
C GLN A 32 13.81 -1.58 6.72
N HIS A 33 14.76 -1.68 7.62
CA HIS A 33 14.61 -2.33 8.92
C HIS A 33 14.28 -1.32 10.01
N HIS A 34 13.41 -1.71 10.94
CA HIS A 34 13.04 -0.97 12.14
C HIS A 34 13.17 -1.89 13.35
N ASP A 35 13.77 -1.39 14.40
CA ASP A 35 13.78 -2.09 15.68
C ASP A 35 12.35 -2.25 16.25
N ALA A 36 12.17 -3.20 17.16
CA ALA A 36 10.91 -3.32 17.89
C ALA A 36 10.61 -2.00 18.63
N ASN A 37 9.34 -1.59 18.64
CA ASN A 37 8.93 -0.39 19.36
C ASN A 37 8.72 -0.71 20.85
N GLU A 38 9.69 -0.34 21.67
CA GLU A 38 9.63 -0.51 23.13
C GLU A 38 8.93 0.65 23.82
N ALA A 39 8.80 1.81 23.15
CA ALA A 39 8.24 3.02 23.73
C ALA A 39 6.72 3.17 23.51
N GLY A 40 6.18 2.56 22.46
CA GLY A 40 4.78 2.70 22.06
C GLY A 40 4.27 1.47 21.32
N ARG A 41 3.28 1.71 20.46
CA ARG A 41 2.61 0.66 19.68
C ARG A 41 2.94 0.81 18.19
N ASP A 42 2.95 -0.31 17.49
CA ASP A 42 3.01 -0.33 16.03
C ASP A 42 1.63 -0.63 15.45
N PHE A 43 1.27 0.12 14.43
CA PHE A 43 0.05 -0.08 13.66
C PHE A 43 0.39 -0.22 12.17
N VAL A 44 -0.46 -0.94 11.44
CA VAL A 44 -0.38 -1.03 9.98
C VAL A 44 -1.72 -0.60 9.40
N VAL A 45 -1.70 0.29 8.41
CA VAL A 45 -2.88 0.77 7.68
C VAL A 45 -2.87 0.23 6.26
N GLY A 46 -4.05 -0.16 5.79
CA GLY A 46 -4.30 -0.56 4.39
C GLY A 46 -4.17 0.57 3.39
N ASP A 47 -4.47 0.29 2.14
CA ASP A 47 -4.43 1.25 1.03
C ASP A 47 -5.24 2.50 1.38
N LEU A 48 -4.56 3.66 1.37
CA LEU A 48 -5.15 4.90 1.84
C LEU A 48 -5.96 5.61 0.75
N HIS A 49 -5.46 5.60 -0.48
CA HIS A 49 -6.11 6.21 -1.64
C HIS A 49 -6.75 7.57 -1.36
N GLY A 50 -6.04 8.47 -0.68
CA GLY A 50 -6.57 9.78 -0.33
C GLY A 50 -7.74 9.78 0.67
N CYS A 51 -8.08 8.66 1.31
CA CYS A 51 -9.16 8.54 2.30
C CYS A 51 -8.73 9.05 3.68
N VAL A 52 -8.18 10.27 3.74
CA VAL A 52 -7.57 10.86 4.93
C VAL A 52 -8.57 11.08 6.07
N ASP A 53 -9.85 11.33 5.76
CA ASP A 53 -10.87 11.50 6.80
C ASP A 53 -11.08 10.22 7.61
N ALA A 54 -11.10 9.06 6.94
CA ALA A 54 -11.15 7.78 7.62
C ALA A 54 -9.90 7.54 8.50
N LEU A 55 -8.70 7.93 8.02
CA LEU A 55 -7.47 7.83 8.80
C LEU A 55 -7.52 8.70 10.05
N ARG A 56 -7.95 9.98 9.94
CA ARG A 56 -8.09 10.90 11.10
C ARG A 56 -8.98 10.30 12.17
N TYR A 57 -10.14 9.78 11.77
CA TYR A 57 -11.07 9.13 12.70
C TYR A 57 -10.43 7.94 13.40
N LEU A 58 -9.80 7.04 12.64
CA LEU A 58 -9.17 5.84 13.20
C LEU A 58 -8.04 6.17 14.17
N LEU A 59 -7.18 7.14 13.83
CA LEU A 59 -6.09 7.58 14.72
C LEU A 59 -6.64 8.13 16.04
N ARG A 60 -7.74 8.91 16.00
CA ARG A 60 -8.45 9.35 17.21
C ARG A 60 -9.02 8.17 17.99
N GLN A 61 -9.68 7.22 17.31
CA GLN A 61 -10.33 6.07 17.93
C GLN A 61 -9.35 5.17 18.69
N ILE A 62 -8.15 4.97 18.13
CA ILE A 62 -7.11 4.17 18.78
C ILE A 62 -6.30 4.96 19.82
N ALA A 63 -6.62 6.24 20.04
CA ALA A 63 -5.84 7.16 20.86
C ALA A 63 -4.34 7.09 20.48
N PHE A 64 -4.05 7.36 19.19
CA PHE A 64 -2.70 7.32 18.65
C PHE A 64 -1.84 8.41 19.26
N ASP A 65 -0.69 8.05 19.83
CA ASP A 65 0.28 8.98 20.38
C ASP A 65 1.46 9.17 19.42
N PRO A 66 1.54 10.30 18.68
CA PRO A 66 2.59 10.53 17.69
C PRO A 66 4.01 10.65 18.29
N THR A 67 4.13 10.71 19.62
CA THR A 67 5.43 10.79 20.29
C THR A 67 6.09 9.42 20.50
N CYS A 68 5.31 8.34 20.46
CA CYS A 68 5.82 6.98 20.72
C CYS A 68 5.21 5.91 19.81
N ASP A 69 3.99 6.08 19.29
CA ASP A 69 3.36 5.13 18.38
C ASP A 69 3.89 5.30 16.94
N ARG A 70 3.89 4.21 16.16
CA ARG A 70 4.27 4.23 14.74
C ARG A 70 3.15 3.68 13.87
N LEU A 71 2.91 4.31 12.72
CA LEU A 71 1.97 3.86 11.71
C LEU A 71 2.71 3.48 10.43
N PHE A 72 2.64 2.23 10.06
CA PHE A 72 3.16 1.69 8.80
C PHE A 72 2.04 1.61 7.76
N SER A 73 2.29 2.05 6.52
CA SER A 73 1.32 1.95 5.43
C SER A 73 1.78 0.94 4.39
N VAL A 74 0.86 0.13 3.90
CA VAL A 74 1.09 -0.83 2.81
C VAL A 74 1.23 -0.17 1.43
N GLY A 75 1.27 1.17 1.35
CA GLY A 75 1.33 1.92 0.09
C GLY A 75 -0.03 2.36 -0.41
N ASP A 76 -0.08 2.74 -1.68
CA ASP A 76 -1.26 3.30 -2.35
C ASP A 76 -1.89 4.45 -1.53
N LEU A 77 -1.06 5.46 -1.27
CA LEU A 77 -1.45 6.67 -0.55
C LEU A 77 -2.35 7.57 -1.41
N VAL A 78 -2.04 7.60 -2.72
CA VAL A 78 -2.66 8.52 -3.70
C VAL A 78 -3.70 7.82 -4.56
N ASP A 79 -4.38 8.63 -5.37
CA ASP A 79 -5.35 8.24 -6.38
C ASP A 79 -6.72 7.83 -5.81
N ARG A 80 -7.74 7.88 -6.64
CA ARG A 80 -9.13 7.46 -6.38
C ARG A 80 -9.89 8.35 -5.40
N GLY A 81 -9.41 8.53 -4.18
CA GLY A 81 -10.06 9.36 -3.16
C GLY A 81 -9.70 10.85 -3.27
N GLU A 82 -10.30 11.65 -2.40
CA GLU A 82 -10.33 13.11 -2.57
C GLU A 82 -9.07 13.84 -2.07
N HIS A 83 -8.28 13.22 -1.16
CA HIS A 83 -7.23 13.93 -0.42
C HIS A 83 -5.82 13.37 -0.69
N SER A 84 -5.49 13.08 -1.97
CA SER A 84 -4.17 12.53 -2.34
C SER A 84 -2.99 13.42 -1.90
N GLU A 85 -3.08 14.75 -2.04
CA GLU A 85 -2.01 15.65 -1.56
C GLU A 85 -1.87 15.65 -0.04
N GLN A 86 -2.97 15.51 0.70
CA GLN A 86 -2.91 15.39 2.16
C GLN A 86 -2.33 14.03 2.59
N ALA A 87 -2.59 12.97 1.84
CA ALA A 87 -1.97 11.67 2.07
C ALA A 87 -0.45 11.72 1.82
N LEU A 88 -0.01 12.41 0.77
CA LEU A 88 1.42 12.65 0.52
C LEU A 88 2.08 13.47 1.64
N ALA A 89 1.37 14.42 2.24
CA ALA A 89 1.90 15.21 3.36
C ALA A 89 2.17 14.36 4.63
N LEU A 90 1.59 13.17 4.75
CA LEU A 90 1.92 12.22 5.82
C LEU A 90 3.38 11.79 5.80
N LEU A 91 4.01 11.72 4.62
CA LEU A 91 5.42 11.33 4.48
C LEU A 91 6.40 12.25 5.23
N ALA A 92 5.99 13.46 5.59
CA ALA A 92 6.76 14.37 6.42
C ALA A 92 6.57 14.12 7.94
N LYS A 93 5.67 13.22 8.34
CA LYS A 93 5.41 12.92 9.75
C LYS A 93 6.40 11.88 10.27
N PRO A 94 7.08 12.10 11.41
CA PRO A 94 8.11 11.19 11.93
C PRO A 94 7.58 9.84 12.40
N TRP A 95 6.27 9.72 12.58
CA TRP A 95 5.59 8.52 13.02
C TRP A 95 4.96 7.72 11.86
N PHE A 96 5.04 8.21 10.60
CA PHE A 96 4.41 7.58 9.44
C PHE A 96 5.46 6.97 8.50
N TYR A 97 5.30 5.69 8.20
CA TYR A 97 6.26 4.89 7.45
C TYR A 97 5.56 4.12 6.33
N ALA A 98 5.55 4.64 5.10
CA ALA A 98 4.96 3.95 3.96
C ALA A 98 5.96 3.07 3.21
N VAL A 99 5.48 2.00 2.58
CA VAL A 99 6.15 1.36 1.46
C VAL A 99 5.65 1.97 0.14
N LEU A 100 6.38 1.75 -0.94
CA LEU A 100 5.96 2.17 -2.27
C LEU A 100 4.82 1.28 -2.76
N GLY A 101 3.68 1.87 -3.13
CA GLY A 101 2.59 1.19 -3.82
C GLY A 101 2.67 1.36 -5.33
N ASN A 102 1.86 0.63 -6.06
CA ASN A 102 1.85 0.71 -7.53
C ASN A 102 1.27 2.05 -8.04
N HIS A 103 0.44 2.73 -7.27
CA HIS A 103 -0.06 4.06 -7.60
C HIS A 103 1.00 5.14 -7.44
N GLU A 104 1.85 5.05 -6.43
CA GLU A 104 3.03 5.90 -6.28
C GLU A 104 4.04 5.66 -7.39
N ASP A 105 4.28 4.39 -7.77
CA ASP A 105 5.18 4.04 -8.88
C ASP A 105 4.65 4.60 -10.22
N ALA A 106 3.32 4.56 -10.44
CA ALA A 106 2.67 5.19 -11.59
C ALA A 106 2.86 6.70 -11.63
N LEU A 107 2.71 7.40 -10.50
CA LEU A 107 2.97 8.83 -10.40
C LEU A 107 4.43 9.15 -10.76
N CYS A 108 5.38 8.37 -10.24
CA CYS A 108 6.80 8.52 -10.56
C CYS A 108 7.06 8.32 -12.06
N ALA A 109 6.42 7.32 -12.68
CA ALA A 109 6.57 7.04 -14.11
C ALA A 109 5.99 8.17 -14.97
N VAL A 110 4.88 8.80 -14.54
CA VAL A 110 4.31 9.99 -15.19
C VAL A 110 5.24 11.19 -15.07
N ALA A 111 5.79 11.44 -13.88
CA ALA A 111 6.72 12.54 -13.64
C ALA A 111 8.00 12.43 -14.48
N ASP A 112 8.42 11.20 -14.79
CA ASP A 112 9.58 10.90 -15.65
C ASP A 112 9.23 10.92 -17.15
N GLY A 113 7.97 11.09 -17.53
CA GLY A 113 7.51 10.99 -18.91
C GLY A 113 7.52 9.56 -19.47
N ARG A 114 7.73 8.53 -18.64
CA ARG A 114 7.68 7.11 -19.02
C ARG A 114 6.25 6.61 -19.18
N LEU A 115 5.30 7.23 -18.46
CA LEU A 115 3.89 6.91 -18.51
C LEU A 115 3.07 8.13 -18.92
N ARG A 116 2.03 7.93 -19.73
CA ARG A 116 1.12 9.01 -20.12
C ARG A 116 0.13 9.31 -19.01
N ARG A 117 -0.12 10.62 -18.70
CA ARG A 117 -1.11 11.05 -17.70
C ARG A 117 -2.49 10.42 -17.92
N GLN A 118 -2.98 10.33 -19.16
CA GLN A 118 -4.29 9.77 -19.48
C GLN A 118 -4.44 8.31 -19.03
N TRP A 119 -3.36 7.54 -19.09
CA TRP A 119 -3.39 6.19 -18.56
C TRP A 119 -3.52 6.18 -17.05
N TRP A 120 -2.73 7.00 -16.37
CA TRP A 120 -2.76 7.15 -14.91
C TRP A 120 -4.13 7.67 -14.42
N TYR A 121 -4.75 8.62 -15.15
CA TYR A 121 -6.11 9.06 -14.87
C TYR A 121 -7.12 7.91 -14.88
N GLY A 122 -6.92 6.94 -15.78
CA GLY A 122 -7.77 5.75 -15.88
C GLY A 122 -7.70 4.80 -14.67
N ILE A 123 -6.64 4.88 -13.85
CA ILE A 123 -6.52 4.09 -12.61
C ILE A 123 -6.80 4.91 -11.34
N GLY A 124 -7.11 6.20 -11.47
CA GLY A 124 -7.51 7.05 -10.33
C GLY A 124 -6.72 8.34 -10.16
N GLY A 125 -5.70 8.60 -10.99
CA GLY A 125 -4.83 9.77 -10.90
C GLY A 125 -5.44 11.09 -11.39
N ALA A 126 -6.74 11.13 -11.69
CA ALA A 126 -7.41 12.32 -12.23
C ALA A 126 -7.40 13.55 -11.28
N TRP A 127 -7.18 13.33 -9.98
CA TRP A 127 -7.00 14.42 -9.00
C TRP A 127 -5.84 15.34 -9.37
N ALA A 128 -4.86 14.83 -10.12
CA ALA A 128 -3.67 15.57 -10.54
C ALA A 128 -3.83 16.26 -11.92
N ALA A 129 -5.04 16.37 -12.47
CA ALA A 129 -5.27 16.96 -13.79
C ALA A 129 -4.74 18.41 -13.87
N ASP A 130 -4.95 19.19 -12.81
CA ASP A 130 -4.52 20.59 -12.71
C ASP A 130 -3.21 20.75 -11.91
N VAL A 131 -2.56 19.66 -11.51
CA VAL A 131 -1.28 19.70 -10.78
C VAL A 131 -0.15 19.96 -11.79
N PRO A 132 0.66 21.02 -11.60
CA PRO A 132 1.79 21.32 -12.49
C PRO A 132 2.84 20.21 -12.50
N ASP A 133 3.53 20.04 -13.64
CA ASP A 133 4.59 19.03 -13.79
C ASP A 133 5.72 19.17 -12.75
N GLU A 134 6.06 20.40 -12.36
CA GLU A 134 7.05 20.66 -11.31
C GLU A 134 6.61 20.08 -9.97
N ARG A 135 5.34 20.22 -9.63
CA ARG A 135 4.77 19.68 -8.39
C ARG A 135 4.72 18.15 -8.42
N LEU A 136 4.42 17.56 -9.58
CA LEU A 136 4.47 16.09 -9.73
C LEU A 136 5.91 15.57 -9.59
N ARG A 137 6.91 16.26 -10.15
CA ARG A 137 8.32 15.91 -9.95
C ARG A 137 8.73 15.99 -8.49
N TYR A 138 8.30 17.03 -7.79
CA TYR A 138 8.54 17.15 -6.34
C TYR A 138 7.96 15.97 -5.56
N TYR A 139 6.72 15.57 -5.85
CA TYR A 139 6.15 14.37 -5.21
C TYR A 139 6.91 13.10 -5.56
N ALA A 140 7.24 12.91 -6.83
CA ALA A 140 8.00 11.75 -7.30
C ALA A 140 9.39 11.63 -6.63
N GLU A 141 10.08 12.74 -6.39
CA GLU A 141 11.37 12.74 -5.66
C GLU A 141 11.22 12.15 -4.25
N HIS A 142 10.17 12.51 -3.53
CA HIS A 142 9.89 11.97 -2.19
C HIS A 142 9.45 10.50 -2.26
N LEU A 143 8.59 10.14 -3.21
CA LEU A 143 8.07 8.79 -3.37
C LEU A 143 9.18 7.78 -3.72
N ARG A 144 10.20 8.18 -4.49
CA ARG A 144 11.36 7.34 -4.80
C ARG A 144 12.23 6.99 -3.59
N THR A 145 12.06 7.68 -2.46
CA THR A 145 12.75 7.33 -1.22
C THR A 145 12.07 6.20 -0.46
N LEU A 146 10.83 5.85 -0.82
CA LEU A 146 10.07 4.79 -0.17
C LEU A 146 10.67 3.42 -0.50
N PRO A 147 10.85 2.54 0.50
CA PRO A 147 11.26 1.16 0.25
C PRO A 147 10.09 0.33 -0.31
N LEU A 148 10.38 -0.82 -0.91
CA LEU A 148 9.36 -1.81 -1.28
C LEU A 148 8.89 -2.63 -0.08
N VAL A 149 9.76 -2.77 0.93
CA VAL A 149 9.52 -3.60 2.11
C VAL A 149 10.00 -2.89 3.36
N ARG A 150 9.21 -2.97 4.42
CA ARG A 150 9.64 -2.64 5.77
C ARG A 150 9.61 -3.88 6.64
N VAL A 151 10.69 -4.11 7.38
CA VAL A 151 10.84 -5.19 8.35
C VAL A 151 10.86 -4.58 9.73
N ILE A 152 9.97 -5.02 10.61
CA ILE A 152 9.81 -4.44 11.95
C ILE A 152 10.07 -5.53 13.01
N GLY A 153 10.93 -5.22 13.96
CA GLY A 153 11.32 -6.14 15.02
C GLY A 153 12.16 -7.32 14.53
N SER A 154 12.28 -8.34 15.36
CA SER A 154 13.06 -9.55 15.06
C SER A 154 12.50 -10.78 15.78
N GLY A 155 12.86 -11.97 15.32
CA GLY A 155 12.44 -13.22 15.92
C GLY A 155 10.91 -13.31 16.05
N LYS A 156 10.40 -13.48 17.28
CA LYS A 156 8.96 -13.64 17.54
C LYS A 156 8.15 -12.36 17.43
N THR A 157 8.80 -11.20 17.47
CA THR A 157 8.14 -9.89 17.34
C THR A 157 8.16 -9.36 15.91
N ARG A 158 8.85 -10.09 15.00
CA ARG A 158 8.98 -9.66 13.62
C ARG A 158 7.66 -9.72 12.88
N PHE A 159 7.40 -8.64 12.15
CA PHE A 159 6.42 -8.59 11.06
C PHE A 159 6.97 -7.77 9.90
N ASN A 160 6.44 -7.99 8.71
CA ASN A 160 6.83 -7.28 7.52
C ASN A 160 5.64 -6.47 6.97
N VAL A 161 5.94 -5.40 6.24
CA VAL A 161 4.97 -4.60 5.49
C VAL A 161 5.47 -4.46 4.06
N LEU A 162 4.63 -4.80 3.10
CA LEU A 162 4.87 -4.63 1.66
C LEU A 162 3.54 -4.31 0.96
N HIS A 163 3.60 -3.93 -0.32
CA HIS A 163 2.38 -3.47 -0.97
C HIS A 163 1.49 -4.62 -1.45
N ALA A 164 1.97 -5.52 -2.32
CA ALA A 164 1.11 -6.53 -2.94
C ALA A 164 1.32 -7.94 -2.36
N GLU A 165 2.29 -8.69 -2.86
CA GLU A 165 2.58 -10.05 -2.36
C GLU A 165 4.04 -10.44 -2.58
N PHE A 166 4.50 -11.44 -1.82
CA PHE A 166 5.85 -11.96 -1.90
C PHE A 166 5.86 -13.49 -1.73
N PHE A 167 6.68 -14.17 -2.54
CA PHE A 167 6.93 -15.61 -2.43
C PHE A 167 8.39 -15.86 -2.13
N GLY A 168 8.69 -16.20 -0.89
CA GLY A 168 10.03 -16.44 -0.38
C GLY A 168 10.03 -16.50 1.14
N SER A 169 11.21 -16.59 1.71
CA SER A 169 11.46 -16.56 3.16
C SER A 169 11.83 -15.15 3.65
N ASP A 170 11.95 -14.98 4.97
CA ASP A 170 12.51 -13.76 5.56
C ASP A 170 13.93 -13.47 5.06
N ALA A 171 14.76 -14.51 4.85
CA ALA A 171 16.10 -14.33 4.33
C ALA A 171 16.10 -13.78 2.88
N ASP A 172 15.18 -14.27 2.04
CA ASP A 172 15.00 -13.75 0.67
C ASP A 172 14.51 -12.32 0.68
N LEU A 173 13.60 -12.00 1.63
CA LEU A 173 13.07 -10.63 1.79
C LEU A 173 14.17 -9.67 2.26
N ASP A 174 14.95 -10.05 3.27
CA ASP A 174 16.02 -9.23 3.85
C ASP A 174 17.20 -9.01 2.91
N ALA A 175 17.44 -9.95 1.99
CA ALA A 175 18.50 -9.81 0.99
C ALA A 175 18.35 -8.58 0.10
N GLY A 176 17.09 -8.14 -0.17
CA GLY A 176 16.81 -6.94 -0.94
C GLY A 176 17.26 -6.97 -2.40
N ASN A 177 17.78 -8.09 -2.87
CA ASN A 177 18.26 -8.29 -4.24
C ASN A 177 17.12 -8.77 -5.14
N TYR A 178 16.10 -7.93 -5.30
CA TYR A 178 14.91 -8.32 -6.04
C TYR A 178 15.11 -8.24 -7.56
N SER A 179 14.80 -9.36 -8.24
CA SER A 179 14.70 -9.39 -9.69
C SER A 179 13.56 -8.47 -10.19
N ALA A 180 13.51 -8.19 -11.47
CA ALA A 180 12.40 -7.42 -12.06
C ALA A 180 11.05 -8.11 -11.78
N GLU A 181 10.98 -9.44 -11.88
CA GLU A 181 9.78 -10.23 -11.59
C GLU A 181 9.38 -10.11 -10.12
N THR A 182 10.33 -10.19 -9.19
CA THR A 182 10.05 -10.03 -7.75
C THR A 182 9.53 -8.62 -7.43
N ARG A 183 10.14 -7.57 -8.04
CA ARG A 183 9.65 -6.19 -7.87
C ARG A 183 8.25 -6.02 -8.43
N GLN A 184 8.00 -6.61 -9.62
CA GLN A 184 6.68 -6.65 -10.22
C GLN A 184 5.65 -7.30 -9.28
N GLN A 185 6.04 -8.40 -8.63
CA GLN A 185 5.19 -9.11 -7.69
C GLN A 185 4.93 -8.32 -6.41
N LEU A 186 5.95 -7.66 -5.86
CA LEU A 186 5.82 -6.79 -4.69
C LEU A 186 4.89 -5.60 -4.91
N LEU A 187 4.75 -5.11 -6.17
CA LEU A 187 3.93 -3.95 -6.52
C LEU A 187 2.58 -4.32 -7.16
N TRP A 188 2.49 -5.47 -7.87
CA TRP A 188 1.33 -5.77 -8.73
C TRP A 188 0.81 -7.19 -8.58
N GLY A 189 1.42 -8.02 -7.73
CA GLY A 189 1.03 -9.41 -7.54
C GLY A 189 -0.39 -9.53 -7.00
N ARG A 190 -1.14 -10.52 -7.51
CA ARG A 190 -2.52 -10.83 -7.09
C ARG A 190 -2.79 -12.34 -7.03
N GLU A 191 -1.76 -13.14 -7.29
CA GLU A 191 -1.94 -14.60 -7.40
C GLU A 191 -2.44 -15.19 -6.09
N LEU A 192 -1.83 -14.80 -4.97
CA LEU A 192 -2.18 -15.34 -3.67
C LEU A 192 -3.58 -14.86 -3.24
N ALA A 193 -3.84 -13.55 -3.30
CA ALA A 193 -5.11 -12.96 -2.88
C ALA A 193 -6.31 -13.47 -3.71
N LEU A 194 -6.08 -13.79 -5.00
CA LEU A 194 -7.11 -14.38 -5.88
C LEU A 194 -7.21 -15.90 -5.79
N GLY A 195 -6.45 -16.55 -4.90
CA GLY A 195 -6.49 -18.01 -4.72
C GLY A 195 -5.80 -18.82 -5.81
N HIS A 196 -4.93 -18.21 -6.60
CA HIS A 196 -4.15 -18.88 -7.66
C HIS A 196 -2.71 -19.18 -7.24
N GLY A 197 -2.23 -18.53 -6.15
CA GLY A 197 -0.87 -18.72 -5.62
C GLY A 197 -0.81 -19.89 -4.64
N ASP A 198 0.37 -20.54 -4.57
CA ASP A 198 0.65 -21.59 -3.60
C ASP A 198 1.16 -21.00 -2.26
N PRO A 199 0.40 -21.11 -1.16
CA PRO A 199 0.83 -20.61 0.15
C PRO A 199 2.14 -21.25 0.67
N LEU A 200 2.49 -22.44 0.19
CA LEU A 200 3.74 -23.13 0.60
C LEU A 200 4.99 -22.39 0.11
N ARG A 201 4.88 -21.54 -0.90
CA ARG A 201 5.97 -20.67 -1.38
C ARG A 201 6.37 -19.57 -0.38
N GLN A 202 5.64 -19.40 0.73
CA GLN A 202 5.92 -18.46 1.83
C GLN A 202 6.60 -19.15 3.02
N ARG A 203 7.19 -20.33 2.82
CA ARG A 203 7.81 -21.07 3.93
C ARG A 203 8.99 -20.31 4.52
N GLY A 204 8.92 -20.03 5.82
CA GLY A 204 9.93 -19.24 6.52
C GLY A 204 9.78 -17.73 6.38
N LEU A 205 8.64 -17.24 5.86
CA LEU A 205 8.26 -15.85 5.89
C LEU A 205 7.50 -15.56 7.19
N SER A 206 7.89 -14.53 7.91
CA SER A 206 7.18 -13.99 9.06
C SER A 206 5.85 -13.36 8.64
N LEU A 207 4.99 -13.03 9.62
CA LEU A 207 3.72 -12.35 9.37
C LEU A 207 3.95 -11.09 8.53
N THR A 208 3.26 -10.98 7.41
CA THR A 208 3.48 -9.93 6.41
C THR A 208 2.16 -9.27 6.05
N TYR A 209 2.05 -7.96 6.28
CA TYR A 209 0.86 -7.19 5.95
C TYR A 209 0.95 -6.65 4.53
N CYS A 210 -0.14 -6.85 3.77
CA CYS A 210 -0.25 -6.51 2.35
C CYS A 210 -1.53 -5.72 2.06
N GLY A 211 -1.49 -4.91 1.00
CA GLY A 211 -2.62 -4.19 0.43
C GLY A 211 -2.95 -4.64 -0.99
N HIS A 212 -3.13 -3.65 -1.90
CA HIS A 212 -3.20 -3.78 -3.36
C HIS A 212 -4.42 -4.52 -3.91
N THR A 213 -4.73 -5.67 -3.37
CA THR A 213 -5.89 -6.47 -3.82
C THR A 213 -7.01 -6.31 -2.82
N PRO A 214 -8.09 -5.56 -3.18
CA PRO A 214 -9.19 -5.35 -2.26
C PRO A 214 -9.83 -6.68 -1.83
N VAL A 215 -9.99 -6.82 -0.52
CA VAL A 215 -10.67 -7.93 0.13
C VAL A 215 -11.89 -7.40 0.88
N ARG A 216 -12.95 -8.20 1.01
CA ARG A 216 -14.13 -7.79 1.75
C ARG A 216 -13.85 -7.65 3.25
N ASP A 217 -13.09 -8.59 3.79
CA ASP A 217 -12.63 -8.63 5.18
C ASP A 217 -11.14 -8.96 5.19
N ILE A 218 -10.42 -8.55 6.26
CA ILE A 218 -9.03 -8.93 6.43
C ILE A 218 -8.88 -10.43 6.22
N THR A 219 -8.02 -10.80 5.29
CA THR A 219 -7.83 -12.19 4.88
C THR A 219 -6.38 -12.59 5.04
N GLN A 220 -6.13 -13.65 5.79
CA GLN A 220 -4.80 -14.23 5.93
C GLN A 220 -4.66 -15.47 5.05
N ILE A 221 -3.61 -15.51 4.23
CA ILE A 221 -3.27 -16.65 3.38
C ILE A 221 -1.80 -16.99 3.61
N GLY A 222 -1.54 -18.09 4.31
CA GLY A 222 -0.19 -18.42 4.77
C GLY A 222 0.33 -17.38 5.76
N SER A 223 1.47 -16.77 5.46
CA SER A 223 2.08 -15.72 6.28
C SER A 223 1.61 -14.31 5.91
N GLN A 224 0.88 -14.13 4.80
CA GLN A 224 0.46 -12.82 4.33
C GLN A 224 -0.98 -12.48 4.76
N VAL A 225 -1.17 -11.25 5.24
CA VAL A 225 -2.43 -10.69 5.74
C VAL A 225 -2.82 -9.52 4.85
N PHE A 226 -3.84 -9.70 4.04
CA PHE A 226 -4.38 -8.68 3.14
C PHE A 226 -5.33 -7.77 3.90
N ILE A 227 -5.01 -6.47 3.95
CA ILE A 227 -5.73 -5.45 4.73
C ILE A 227 -6.25 -4.27 3.88
N ASP A 228 -6.12 -4.33 2.56
CA ASP A 228 -6.86 -3.41 1.69
C ASP A 228 -8.34 -3.80 1.68
N THR A 229 -9.14 -3.06 2.43
CA THR A 229 -10.59 -3.27 2.52
C THR A 229 -11.37 -2.28 1.66
N GLY A 230 -10.73 -1.73 0.62
CA GLY A 230 -11.37 -0.95 -0.43
C GLY A 230 -11.80 0.45 -0.01
N ALA A 231 -11.05 1.15 0.81
CA ALA A 231 -11.40 2.44 1.44
C ALA A 231 -12.01 3.47 0.48
N PHE A 232 -11.59 3.51 -0.78
CA PHE A 232 -12.07 4.44 -1.81
C PHE A 232 -13.44 4.05 -2.41
N GLY A 233 -13.88 2.82 -2.21
CA GLY A 233 -15.14 2.32 -2.77
C GLY A 233 -16.34 2.64 -1.89
N PRO A 234 -17.57 2.63 -2.45
CA PRO A 234 -18.78 3.02 -1.72
C PRO A 234 -19.09 2.11 -0.53
N ASP A 235 -18.74 0.82 -0.62
CA ASP A 235 -18.97 -0.15 0.45
C ASP A 235 -17.67 -0.53 1.18
N GLY A 236 -16.58 0.19 0.90
CA GLY A 236 -15.26 -0.08 1.43
C GLY A 236 -14.99 0.62 2.75
N THR A 237 -13.96 0.15 3.43
CA THR A 237 -13.49 0.74 4.68
C THR A 237 -11.98 0.92 4.66
N LEU A 238 -11.47 1.93 5.36
CA LEU A 238 -10.06 1.97 5.75
C LEU A 238 -9.87 1.11 6.99
N THR A 239 -8.85 0.27 6.95
CA THR A 239 -8.55 -0.64 8.06
C THR A 239 -7.18 -0.34 8.65
N ILE A 240 -7.11 -0.28 9.99
CA ILE A 240 -5.87 -0.27 10.77
C ILE A 240 -5.80 -1.55 11.59
N VAL A 241 -4.63 -2.17 11.65
CA VAL A 241 -4.34 -3.32 12.51
C VAL A 241 -3.22 -3.00 13.49
N GLN A 242 -3.27 -3.57 14.68
CA GLN A 242 -2.17 -3.58 15.65
C GLN A 242 -1.59 -4.99 15.70
N PRO A 243 -0.42 -5.25 15.08
CA PRO A 243 0.15 -6.59 14.94
C PRO A 243 0.31 -7.34 16.26
N GLN A 244 0.89 -6.68 17.25
CA GLN A 244 1.24 -7.29 18.53
C GLN A 244 0.00 -7.71 19.35
N ALA A 245 -1.12 -6.99 19.21
CA ALA A 245 -2.34 -7.24 19.98
C ALA A 245 -3.43 -7.95 19.16
N LEU A 246 -3.19 -8.22 17.88
CA LEU A 246 -4.17 -8.78 16.93
C LEU A 246 -5.50 -8.02 16.92
N ARG A 247 -5.43 -6.69 17.13
CA ARG A 247 -6.59 -5.80 17.10
C ARG A 247 -6.72 -5.15 15.74
N ARG A 248 -7.97 -4.85 15.35
CA ARG A 248 -8.29 -4.16 14.11
C ARG A 248 -9.39 -3.13 14.31
N TRP A 249 -9.36 -2.09 13.50
CA TRP A 249 -10.36 -1.04 13.43
C TRP A 249 -10.60 -0.71 11.96
N SER A 250 -11.85 -0.55 11.59
CA SER A 250 -12.24 -0.23 10.22
C SER A 250 -13.39 0.77 10.21
N ILE A 251 -13.37 1.71 9.26
CA ILE A 251 -14.45 2.67 9.06
C ILE A 251 -14.52 3.07 7.59
N SER A 252 -15.73 3.29 7.08
CA SER A 252 -15.92 3.92 5.77
C SER A 252 -15.65 5.43 5.83
N VAL A 253 -15.30 6.04 4.70
CA VAL A 253 -15.09 7.50 4.62
C VAL A 253 -16.37 8.24 5.00
N GLU A 254 -17.54 7.77 4.53
CA GLU A 254 -18.82 8.36 4.83
C GLU A 254 -19.13 8.35 6.34
N ALA A 255 -18.96 7.20 6.99
CA ALA A 255 -19.17 7.09 8.43
C ALA A 255 -18.18 7.96 9.23
N ALA A 256 -16.91 8.03 8.81
CA ALA A 256 -15.92 8.88 9.47
C ALA A 256 -16.30 10.36 9.36
N ARG A 257 -16.78 10.82 8.21
CA ARG A 257 -17.26 12.18 8.00
C ARG A 257 -18.49 12.52 8.82
N ALA A 258 -19.42 11.58 8.94
CA ALA A 258 -20.61 11.73 9.80
C ALA A 258 -20.23 11.92 11.28
N GLU A 259 -19.09 11.38 11.71
CA GLU A 259 -18.50 11.55 13.04
C GLU A 259 -17.59 12.81 13.17
N GLY A 260 -17.62 13.72 12.19
CA GLY A 260 -16.86 14.97 12.20
C GLY A 260 -15.36 14.80 11.88
N ALA A 261 -14.97 13.74 11.20
CA ALA A 261 -13.55 13.45 10.91
C ALA A 261 -12.89 14.51 10.02
N ALA A 262 -13.62 15.19 9.16
CA ALA A 262 -13.10 16.23 8.27
C ALA A 262 -12.51 17.43 9.04
N GLU A 263 -13.01 17.69 10.24
CA GLU A 263 -12.57 18.79 11.13
C GLU A 263 -11.39 18.39 12.05
N LEU A 264 -11.05 17.10 12.08
CA LEU A 264 -9.96 16.62 12.92
C LEU A 264 -8.60 16.94 12.31
N ALA A 265 -7.67 17.42 13.11
CA ALA A 265 -6.26 17.49 12.71
C ALA A 265 -5.63 16.08 12.68
N LEU A 266 -4.69 15.88 11.77
CA LEU A 266 -3.76 14.76 11.87
C LEU A 266 -2.76 15.05 12.99
N PRO A 267 -2.35 14.06 13.78
CA PRO A 267 -1.37 14.20 14.86
C PRO A 267 -0.03 14.77 14.41
#